data_a12c2cc65eb7fe3d1d21f5c0eaecf1ef
#
_entry.id   a12c2cc65eb7fe3d1d21f5c0eaecf1ef
#
_cell.length_a   1.000
_cell.length_b   1.000
_cell.length_c   1.000
_cell.angle_alpha   90.00
_cell.angle_beta   90.00
_cell.angle_gamma   90.00
#
_symmetry.space_group_name_H-M   'P 1'
#
loop_
_entity.id
_entity.type
_entity.pdbx_description
1 polymer ?
#
loop_
_entity_poly.entity_id
_entity_poly.type
_entity_poly.pdbx_seq_one_letter_code
_entity_poly.pdbx_strand_id
1 'polypeptide(L)'
;YVGGKISPEMETPKLLWLKEHRREIFDRAGQFFDLADFLTWRATGDLARSICTVTCKWTWLAHENRWDADYFRTIGLSELADENFARIGQRILAPGTPSASGLTEQAAREMGLPVGTPVAVGLVDAHAGGIGTVGVEEGALSNLAYVFGTSSCTMTSTAEPAFVPGVWGPYYSAMVPGLWLSEGGQSAAGAAIDQLLAFHPAAEEA
;
A
#
# COMPACT_ATOMS: atom_id res chain seq x y z
N TYR A 1 -0.52 14.95 -0.19
CA TYR A 1 -0.59 13.85 0.79
C TYR A 1 0.29 12.64 0.44
N VAL A 2 1.37 12.87 -0.30
CA VAL A 2 2.39 11.84 -0.64
C VAL A 2 3.80 12.37 -0.42
N GLY A 3 3.99 13.28 0.51
CA GLY A 3 5.27 13.93 0.77
C GLY A 3 5.70 14.96 -0.29
N GLY A 4 4.75 15.45 -1.08
CA GLY A 4 5.01 16.42 -2.15
C GLY A 4 5.72 15.85 -3.38
N LYS A 5 5.94 14.54 -3.45
CA LYS A 5 6.68 13.89 -4.53
C LYS A 5 6.16 12.49 -4.81
N ILE A 6 5.82 12.22 -6.07
CA ILE A 6 5.41 10.88 -6.49
C ILE A 6 6.66 10.01 -6.64
N SER A 7 6.67 8.85 -5.97
CA SER A 7 7.71 7.85 -6.14
C SER A 7 7.44 6.98 -7.37
N PRO A 8 8.46 6.57 -8.14
CA PRO A 8 8.30 5.61 -9.24
C PRO A 8 7.81 4.22 -8.76
N GLU A 9 7.88 3.96 -7.47
CA GLU A 9 7.34 2.72 -6.87
C GLU A 9 5.82 2.75 -6.68
N MET A 10 5.19 3.93 -6.78
CA MET A 10 3.73 4.05 -6.74
C MET A 10 3.10 3.51 -8.02
N GLU A 11 1.81 3.17 -7.97
CA GLU A 11 1.12 2.54 -9.09
C GLU A 11 0.77 3.52 -10.21
N THR A 12 0.51 4.79 -9.90
CA THR A 12 0.16 5.78 -10.92
C THR A 12 1.27 6.01 -11.96
N PRO A 13 2.57 6.13 -11.62
CA PRO A 13 3.66 6.17 -12.60
C PRO A 13 3.78 4.89 -13.42
N LYS A 14 3.60 3.72 -12.80
CA LYS A 14 3.64 2.43 -13.50
C LYS A 14 2.52 2.32 -14.53
N LEU A 15 1.30 2.77 -14.21
CA LEU A 15 0.18 2.78 -15.15
C LEU A 15 0.40 3.77 -16.30
N LEU A 16 0.96 4.94 -16.02
CA LEU A 16 1.32 5.89 -17.07
C LEU A 16 2.33 5.28 -18.02
N TRP A 17 3.40 4.66 -17.48
CA TRP A 17 4.38 3.95 -18.28
C TRP A 17 3.73 2.82 -19.12
N LEU A 18 2.85 2.03 -18.51
CA LEU A 18 2.13 0.94 -19.19
C LEU A 18 1.28 1.50 -20.34
N LYS A 19 0.55 2.59 -20.10
CA LYS A 19 -0.25 3.27 -21.11
C LYS A 19 0.59 3.75 -22.30
N GLU A 20 1.76 4.32 -22.03
CA GLU A 20 2.63 4.89 -23.07
C GLU A 20 3.39 3.83 -23.87
N HIS A 21 3.82 2.74 -23.21
CA HIS A 21 4.72 1.76 -23.80
C HIS A 21 4.05 0.42 -24.11
N ARG A 22 2.88 0.15 -23.54
CA ARG A 22 2.11 -1.10 -23.69
C ARG A 22 0.61 -0.80 -23.77
N ARG A 23 0.24 0.12 -24.61
CA ARG A 23 -1.14 0.62 -24.77
C ARG A 23 -2.18 -0.50 -24.88
N GLU A 24 -1.89 -1.52 -25.67
CA GLU A 24 -2.79 -2.67 -25.86
C GLU A 24 -3.06 -3.39 -24.51
N ILE A 25 -2.06 -3.55 -23.68
CA ILE A 25 -2.21 -4.18 -22.35
C ILE A 25 -3.03 -3.28 -21.44
N PHE A 26 -2.74 -1.99 -21.42
CA PHE A 26 -3.48 -1.02 -20.63
C PHE A 26 -4.96 -0.99 -20.98
N ASP A 27 -5.29 -0.99 -22.28
CA ASP A 27 -6.68 -0.93 -22.77
C ASP A 27 -7.46 -2.22 -22.51
N ARG A 28 -6.79 -3.37 -22.53
CA ARG A 28 -7.41 -4.69 -22.30
C ARG A 28 -7.54 -5.04 -20.81
N ALA A 29 -6.82 -4.36 -19.94
CA ALA A 29 -6.87 -4.63 -18.50
C ALA A 29 -8.25 -4.28 -17.93
N GLY A 30 -8.94 -5.26 -17.37
CA GLY A 30 -10.22 -5.04 -16.70
C GLY A 30 -10.08 -4.46 -15.29
N GLN A 31 -8.97 -4.75 -14.62
CA GLN A 31 -8.66 -4.25 -13.28
C GLN A 31 -7.16 -4.05 -13.12
N PHE A 32 -6.79 -3.06 -12.33
CA PHE A 32 -5.43 -2.87 -11.81
C PHE A 32 -5.46 -3.00 -10.29
N PHE A 33 -4.50 -3.72 -9.75
CA PHE A 33 -4.42 -4.02 -8.33
C PHE A 33 -3.04 -3.74 -7.76
N ASP A 34 -2.98 -3.32 -6.51
CA ASP A 34 -1.84 -3.61 -5.65
C ASP A 34 -1.83 -5.11 -5.29
N LEU A 35 -0.67 -5.65 -4.93
CA LEU A 35 -0.52 -7.08 -4.65
C LEU A 35 -1.45 -7.56 -3.53
N ALA A 36 -1.58 -6.80 -2.44
CA ALA A 36 -2.44 -7.16 -1.32
C ALA A 36 -3.92 -7.24 -1.74
N ASP A 37 -4.38 -6.30 -2.57
CA ASP A 37 -5.74 -6.29 -3.11
C ASP A 37 -5.95 -7.41 -4.13
N PHE A 38 -4.94 -7.70 -4.97
CA PHE A 38 -4.98 -8.82 -5.91
C PHE A 38 -5.14 -10.16 -5.18
N LEU A 39 -4.41 -10.38 -4.10
CA LEU A 39 -4.51 -11.61 -3.32
C LEU A 39 -5.89 -11.74 -2.67
N THR A 40 -6.45 -10.66 -2.14
CA THR A 40 -7.82 -10.64 -1.60
C THR A 40 -8.84 -10.95 -2.68
N TRP A 41 -8.74 -10.31 -3.85
CA TRP A 41 -9.60 -10.60 -4.99
C TRP A 41 -9.46 -12.06 -5.45
N ARG A 42 -8.26 -12.56 -5.57
CA ARG A 42 -7.99 -13.95 -5.99
C ARG A 42 -8.59 -14.97 -5.04
N ALA A 43 -8.62 -14.66 -3.75
CA ALA A 43 -9.19 -15.53 -2.72
C ALA A 43 -10.73 -15.46 -2.68
N THR A 44 -11.32 -14.30 -2.94
CA THR A 44 -12.74 -14.03 -2.66
C THR A 44 -13.59 -13.65 -3.87
N GLY A 45 -12.98 -13.24 -4.97
CA GLY A 45 -13.66 -12.63 -6.11
C GLY A 45 -14.12 -11.17 -5.86
N ASP A 46 -13.87 -10.62 -4.69
CA ASP A 46 -14.29 -9.28 -4.30
C ASP A 46 -13.35 -8.21 -4.87
N LEU A 47 -13.90 -7.19 -5.51
CA LEU A 47 -13.17 -6.07 -6.12
C LEU A 47 -12.90 -4.92 -5.15
N ALA A 48 -13.12 -5.10 -3.86
CA ALA A 48 -12.76 -4.09 -2.87
C ALA A 48 -11.25 -3.81 -2.85
N ARG A 49 -10.87 -2.60 -2.46
CA ARG A 49 -9.49 -2.20 -2.24
C ARG A 49 -9.29 -1.85 -0.78
N SER A 50 -8.10 -2.08 -0.29
CA SER A 50 -7.69 -1.58 1.02
C SER A 50 -7.42 -0.09 0.96
N ILE A 51 -7.92 0.67 1.94
CA ILE A 51 -7.57 2.09 2.10
C ILE A 51 -6.05 2.28 2.25
N CYS A 52 -5.34 1.30 2.81
CA CYS A 52 -3.90 1.28 2.92
C CYS A 52 -3.22 1.37 1.55
N THR A 53 -3.54 0.45 0.65
CA THR A 53 -2.93 0.35 -0.68
C THR A 53 -3.26 1.56 -1.54
N VAL A 54 -4.55 1.93 -1.61
CA VAL A 54 -4.97 3.02 -2.51
C VAL A 54 -4.51 4.39 -2.03
N THR A 55 -4.38 4.63 -0.73
CA THR A 55 -3.86 5.88 -0.19
C THR A 55 -2.37 6.01 -0.45
N CYS A 56 -1.60 4.96 -0.16
CA CYS A 56 -0.14 5.01 -0.26
C CYS A 56 0.38 4.87 -1.69
N LYS A 57 -0.27 4.08 -2.53
CA LYS A 57 0.24 3.72 -3.86
C LYS A 57 -0.53 4.35 -5.02
N TRP A 58 -1.79 4.76 -4.81
CA TRP A 58 -2.70 5.21 -5.86
C TRP A 58 -3.21 6.64 -5.69
N THR A 59 -2.78 7.35 -4.65
CA THR A 59 -3.18 8.74 -4.37
C THR A 59 -4.67 8.93 -4.03
N TRP A 60 -5.32 7.93 -3.44
CA TRP A 60 -6.65 8.08 -2.87
C TRP A 60 -6.62 9.11 -1.73
N LEU A 61 -7.53 10.09 -1.76
CA LEU A 61 -7.69 11.07 -0.69
C LEU A 61 -8.60 10.50 0.41
N ALA A 62 -8.01 9.69 1.28
CA ALA A 62 -8.77 8.92 2.28
C ALA A 62 -9.54 9.80 3.27
N HIS A 63 -9.02 10.96 3.62
CA HIS A 63 -9.67 11.94 4.49
C HIS A 63 -10.86 12.64 3.83
N GLU A 64 -10.93 12.63 2.50
CA GLU A 64 -12.04 13.15 1.71
C GLU A 64 -12.91 12.05 1.11
N ASN A 65 -12.49 10.79 1.28
CA ASN A 65 -13.17 9.60 0.74
C ASN A 65 -13.44 9.71 -0.77
N ARG A 66 -12.44 10.14 -1.55
CA ARG A 66 -12.55 10.31 -3.00
C ARG A 66 -11.24 10.13 -3.75
N TRP A 67 -11.36 9.83 -5.02
CA TRP A 67 -10.30 10.01 -6.01
C TRP A 67 -10.19 11.48 -6.44
N ASP A 68 -8.99 11.93 -6.79
CA ASP A 68 -8.76 13.24 -7.38
C ASP A 68 -8.73 13.12 -8.91
N ALA A 69 -9.88 13.36 -9.55
CA ALA A 69 -10.00 13.24 -11.01
C ALA A 69 -9.09 14.23 -11.76
N ASP A 70 -8.87 15.43 -11.21
CA ASP A 70 -8.03 16.43 -11.85
C ASP A 70 -6.56 16.03 -11.82
N TYR A 71 -6.12 15.39 -10.74
CA TYR A 71 -4.80 14.78 -10.67
C TYR A 71 -4.60 13.74 -11.79
N PHE A 72 -5.52 12.78 -11.92
CA PHE A 72 -5.43 11.73 -12.95
C PHE A 72 -5.46 12.30 -14.37
N ARG A 73 -6.25 13.33 -14.64
CA ARG A 73 -6.27 14.03 -15.93
C ARG A 73 -4.95 14.74 -16.19
N THR A 74 -4.42 15.42 -15.18
CA THR A 74 -3.16 16.19 -15.30
C THR A 74 -1.97 15.28 -15.61
N ILE A 75 -1.90 14.10 -15.00
CA ILE A 75 -0.79 13.17 -15.23
C ILE A 75 -0.96 12.29 -16.49
N GLY A 76 -2.06 12.47 -17.26
CA GLY A 76 -2.28 11.74 -18.50
C GLY A 76 -3.01 10.39 -18.35
N LEU A 77 -3.68 10.14 -17.22
CA LEU A 77 -4.50 8.94 -16.95
C LEU A 77 -6.00 9.29 -16.90
N SER A 78 -6.45 10.17 -17.80
CA SER A 78 -7.85 10.67 -17.85
C SER A 78 -8.87 9.54 -17.95
N GLU A 79 -8.56 8.44 -18.67
CA GLU A 79 -9.45 7.30 -18.84
C GLU A 79 -9.91 6.71 -17.50
N LEU A 80 -9.02 6.66 -16.49
CA LEU A 80 -9.38 6.17 -15.17
C LEU A 80 -10.41 7.07 -14.48
N ALA A 81 -10.29 8.39 -14.65
CA ALA A 81 -11.28 9.33 -14.13
C ALA A 81 -12.60 9.27 -14.90
N ASP A 82 -12.53 9.17 -16.23
CA ASP A 82 -13.71 9.17 -17.11
C ASP A 82 -14.56 7.90 -16.96
N GLU A 83 -13.96 6.78 -16.58
CA GLU A 83 -14.66 5.53 -16.20
C GLU A 83 -15.01 5.46 -14.70
N ASN A 84 -14.98 6.59 -13.99
CA ASN A 84 -15.25 6.67 -12.56
C ASN A 84 -14.40 5.69 -11.73
N PHE A 85 -13.13 5.57 -12.08
CA PHE A 85 -12.14 4.75 -11.38
C PHE A 85 -12.48 3.25 -11.27
N ALA A 86 -13.33 2.75 -12.16
CA ALA A 86 -13.81 1.36 -12.12
C ALA A 86 -12.66 0.34 -12.12
N ARG A 87 -11.58 0.62 -12.87
CA ARG A 87 -10.43 -0.30 -12.96
C ARG A 87 -9.45 -0.24 -11.78
N ILE A 88 -9.49 0.81 -10.97
CA ILE A 88 -8.57 0.97 -9.82
C ILE A 88 -9.26 0.90 -8.46
N GLY A 89 -10.58 0.86 -8.45
CA GLY A 89 -11.39 0.59 -7.26
C GLY A 89 -12.39 1.69 -6.92
N GLN A 90 -13.63 1.27 -6.73
CA GLN A 90 -14.76 2.13 -6.33
C GLN A 90 -15.22 1.85 -4.91
N ARG A 91 -14.92 0.67 -4.37
CA ARG A 91 -15.26 0.26 -3.02
C ARG A 91 -13.98 0.11 -2.20
N ILE A 92 -13.75 1.09 -1.33
CA ILE A 92 -12.56 1.16 -0.50
C ILE A 92 -12.95 0.78 0.94
N LEU A 93 -12.20 -0.12 1.55
CA LEU A 93 -12.45 -0.66 2.87
C LEU A 93 -11.26 -0.43 3.80
N ALA A 94 -11.55 -0.25 5.08
CA ALA A 94 -10.51 -0.20 6.11
C ALA A 94 -9.81 -1.57 6.24
N PRO A 95 -8.49 -1.62 6.52
CA PRO A 95 -7.80 -2.86 6.80
C PRO A 95 -8.49 -3.66 7.92
N GLY A 96 -8.53 -4.97 7.76
CA GLY A 96 -9.23 -5.85 8.68
C GLY A 96 -10.75 -5.98 8.43
N THR A 97 -11.33 -5.16 7.55
CA THR A 97 -12.75 -5.30 7.18
C THR A 97 -12.94 -6.56 6.33
N PRO A 98 -13.88 -7.45 6.69
CA PRO A 98 -14.16 -8.62 5.88
C PRO A 98 -14.63 -8.26 4.47
N SER A 99 -14.13 -8.97 3.45
CA SER A 99 -14.70 -8.95 2.11
C SER A 99 -16.11 -9.56 2.12
N ALA A 100 -16.92 -9.24 1.09
CA ALA A 100 -18.34 -9.57 1.11
C ALA A 100 -18.64 -11.08 1.15
N SER A 101 -17.77 -11.95 0.58
CA SER A 101 -18.09 -13.35 0.31
C SER A 101 -17.21 -14.40 1.01
N GLY A 102 -16.09 -14.01 1.65
CA GLY A 102 -15.10 -14.94 2.15
C GLY A 102 -14.43 -15.76 1.03
N LEU A 103 -13.79 -16.88 1.38
CA LEU A 103 -13.09 -17.73 0.41
C LEU A 103 -14.06 -18.34 -0.62
N THR A 104 -13.68 -18.25 -1.90
CA THR A 104 -14.34 -19.00 -2.98
C THR A 104 -14.11 -20.52 -2.81
N GLU A 105 -14.91 -21.34 -3.50
CA GLU A 105 -14.71 -22.81 -3.52
C GLU A 105 -13.29 -23.18 -3.98
N GLN A 106 -12.77 -22.50 -4.99
CA GLN A 106 -11.43 -22.75 -5.50
C GLN A 106 -10.37 -22.40 -4.46
N ALA A 107 -10.41 -21.19 -3.89
CA ALA A 107 -9.43 -20.76 -2.90
C ALA A 107 -9.50 -21.60 -1.62
N ALA A 108 -10.69 -21.93 -1.15
CA ALA A 108 -10.91 -22.78 0.00
C ALA A 108 -10.27 -24.18 -0.19
N ARG A 109 -10.46 -24.78 -1.36
CA ARG A 109 -9.86 -26.07 -1.72
C ARG A 109 -8.33 -26.01 -1.80
N GLU A 110 -7.78 -24.94 -2.43
CA GLU A 110 -6.35 -24.75 -2.55
C GLU A 110 -5.66 -24.52 -1.19
N MET A 111 -6.35 -23.88 -0.24
CA MET A 111 -5.85 -23.58 1.10
C MET A 111 -6.18 -24.65 2.16
N GLY A 112 -7.03 -25.62 1.84
CA GLY A 112 -7.49 -26.63 2.81
C GLY A 112 -8.42 -26.04 3.88
N LEU A 113 -9.19 -25.00 3.56
CA LEU A 113 -10.09 -24.28 4.47
C LEU A 113 -11.56 -24.44 4.04
N PRO A 114 -12.54 -24.19 4.92
CA PRO A 114 -13.95 -24.17 4.55
C PRO A 114 -14.27 -23.05 3.56
N VAL A 115 -15.19 -23.33 2.61
CA VAL A 115 -15.76 -22.32 1.72
C VAL A 115 -16.43 -21.23 2.56
N GLY A 116 -16.26 -19.97 2.15
CA GLY A 116 -16.83 -18.83 2.86
C GLY A 116 -16.06 -18.41 4.12
N THR A 117 -14.90 -19.04 4.43
CA THR A 117 -14.04 -18.54 5.50
C THR A 117 -13.79 -17.05 5.31
N PRO A 118 -14.03 -16.20 6.33
CA PRO A 118 -13.86 -14.75 6.20
C PRO A 118 -12.44 -14.37 5.79
N VAL A 119 -12.35 -13.47 4.81
CA VAL A 119 -11.10 -12.86 4.35
C VAL A 119 -11.23 -11.36 4.48
N ALA A 120 -10.33 -10.73 5.21
CA ALA A 120 -10.31 -9.29 5.35
C ALA A 120 -9.42 -8.64 4.29
N VAL A 121 -9.71 -7.38 3.94
CA VAL A 121 -8.76 -6.58 3.17
C VAL A 121 -7.50 -6.34 3.98
N GLY A 122 -6.36 -6.46 3.32
CA GLY A 122 -5.04 -6.44 3.95
C GLY A 122 -4.39 -5.05 4.01
N LEU A 123 -3.11 -5.09 4.28
CA LEU A 123 -2.21 -3.94 4.30
C LEU A 123 -1.02 -4.22 3.37
N VAL A 124 -0.28 -3.19 2.99
CA VAL A 124 1.09 -3.39 2.50
C VAL A 124 1.92 -4.01 3.62
N ASP A 125 2.89 -4.85 3.28
CA ASP A 125 3.67 -5.67 4.22
C ASP A 125 4.35 -4.84 5.34
N ALA A 126 4.96 -3.72 4.98
CA ALA A 126 5.58 -2.82 5.94
C ALA A 126 4.57 -2.27 6.96
N HIS A 127 3.36 -1.92 6.53
CA HIS A 127 2.32 -1.40 7.42
C HIS A 127 1.73 -2.50 8.32
N ALA A 128 1.63 -3.72 7.82
CA ALA A 128 1.27 -4.87 8.66
C ALA A 128 2.31 -5.11 9.76
N GLY A 129 3.60 -5.08 9.40
CA GLY A 129 4.71 -5.10 10.35
C GLY A 129 4.69 -3.92 11.33
N GLY A 130 4.32 -2.74 10.83
CA GLY A 130 4.17 -1.52 11.63
C GLY A 130 3.12 -1.68 12.75
N ILE A 131 1.93 -2.17 12.42
CA ILE A 131 0.87 -2.46 13.40
C ILE A 131 1.35 -3.49 14.42
N GLY A 132 2.01 -4.55 13.97
CA GLY A 132 2.57 -5.57 14.85
C GLY A 132 3.62 -5.04 15.83
N THR A 133 4.29 -3.95 15.46
CA THR A 133 5.34 -3.30 16.29
C THR A 133 4.77 -2.29 17.27
N VAL A 134 3.92 -1.37 16.80
CA VAL A 134 3.40 -0.28 17.63
C VAL A 134 2.11 -0.63 18.35
N GLY A 135 1.39 -1.64 17.87
CA GLY A 135 0.04 -1.94 18.32
C GLY A 135 -0.99 -0.96 17.76
N VAL A 136 -2.18 -1.03 18.32
CA VAL A 136 -3.30 -0.12 18.02
C VAL A 136 -3.56 0.79 19.23
N GLU A 137 -4.46 1.77 19.08
CA GLU A 137 -4.85 2.70 20.13
C GLU A 137 -3.68 3.53 20.65
N GLU A 138 -3.45 3.53 21.95
CA GLU A 138 -2.42 4.38 22.59
C GLU A 138 -1.00 4.10 22.08
N GLY A 139 -0.69 2.86 21.75
CA GLY A 139 0.61 2.48 21.21
C GLY A 139 0.90 3.12 19.86
N ALA A 140 -0.11 3.28 19.01
CA ALA A 140 0.04 3.86 17.69
C ALA A 140 0.46 5.34 17.70
N LEU A 141 0.07 6.10 18.73
CA LEU A 141 0.42 7.53 18.87
C LEU A 141 1.72 7.77 19.63
N SER A 142 2.18 6.79 20.44
CA SER A 142 3.35 6.94 21.32
C SER A 142 4.59 6.23 20.82
N ASN A 143 4.44 5.26 19.89
CA ASN A 143 5.51 4.44 19.39
C ASN A 143 5.82 4.72 17.93
N LEU A 144 7.08 4.52 17.56
CA LEU A 144 7.54 4.52 16.17
C LEU A 144 7.79 3.06 15.77
N ALA A 145 7.21 2.65 14.64
CA ALA A 145 7.52 1.36 14.04
C ALA A 145 8.79 1.47 13.20
N TYR A 146 9.66 0.46 13.34
CA TYR A 146 10.84 0.31 12.50
C TYR A 146 10.85 -1.11 11.91
N VAL A 147 10.57 -1.19 10.62
CA VAL A 147 10.67 -2.44 9.86
C VAL A 147 12.03 -2.47 9.20
N PHE A 148 12.84 -3.46 9.55
CA PHE A 148 14.23 -3.55 9.16
C PHE A 148 14.52 -4.85 8.41
N GLY A 149 15.15 -4.70 7.25
CA GLY A 149 15.60 -5.79 6.38
C GLY A 149 16.80 -5.31 5.55
N THR A 150 16.91 -5.72 4.29
CA THR A 150 17.87 -5.18 3.31
C THR A 150 17.72 -3.66 3.19
N SER A 151 16.48 -3.21 3.11
CA SER A 151 16.03 -1.82 3.29
C SER A 151 15.36 -1.66 4.64
N SER A 152 14.97 -0.45 5.00
CA SER A 152 14.16 -0.19 6.19
C SER A 152 13.09 0.84 5.95
N CYS A 153 12.04 0.78 6.78
CA CYS A 153 10.95 1.72 6.79
C CYS A 153 10.66 2.13 8.25
N THR A 154 10.60 3.42 8.50
CA THR A 154 10.17 4.00 9.77
C THR A 154 8.78 4.60 9.61
N MET A 155 7.89 4.31 10.54
CA MET A 155 6.49 4.73 10.48
C MET A 155 6.05 5.30 11.82
N THR A 156 5.35 6.43 11.78
CA THR A 156 4.73 7.05 12.94
C THR A 156 3.33 7.52 12.61
N SER A 157 2.43 7.43 13.60
CA SER A 157 1.06 7.88 13.45
C SER A 157 0.79 9.14 14.27
N THR A 158 -0.04 10.04 13.74
CA THR A 158 -0.47 11.27 14.42
C THR A 158 -1.98 11.43 14.33
N ALA A 159 -2.58 12.11 15.31
CA ALA A 159 -4.02 12.42 15.27
C ALA A 159 -4.36 13.47 14.20
N GLU A 160 -3.44 14.41 13.97
CA GLU A 160 -3.58 15.48 12.97
C GLU A 160 -2.55 15.29 11.85
N PRO A 161 -2.82 15.79 10.63
CA PRO A 161 -1.90 15.65 9.52
C PRO A 161 -0.60 16.46 9.75
N ALA A 162 0.55 15.79 9.67
CA ALA A 162 1.87 16.42 9.77
C ALA A 162 2.58 16.39 8.41
N PHE A 163 2.76 17.55 7.79
CA PHE A 163 3.47 17.69 6.52
C PHE A 163 4.96 17.92 6.78
N VAL A 164 5.76 16.88 6.63
CA VAL A 164 7.21 16.93 6.88
C VAL A 164 7.95 16.80 5.55
N PRO A 165 8.77 17.79 5.14
CA PRO A 165 9.53 17.73 3.90
C PRO A 165 10.43 16.50 3.84
N GLY A 166 10.36 15.75 2.74
CA GLY A 166 11.17 14.54 2.53
C GLY A 166 10.63 13.28 3.19
N VAL A 167 9.51 13.35 3.90
CA VAL A 167 8.81 12.22 4.50
C VAL A 167 7.55 11.93 3.69
N TRP A 168 7.27 10.67 3.40
CA TRP A 168 6.05 10.26 2.71
C TRP A 168 4.83 10.39 3.64
N GLY A 169 3.72 10.81 3.05
CA GLY A 169 2.50 11.10 3.78
C GLY A 169 2.21 12.61 3.86
N PRO A 170 1.33 13.04 4.77
CA PRO A 170 0.59 12.19 5.70
C PRO A 170 -0.51 11.38 4.99
N TYR A 171 -0.60 10.09 5.30
CA TYR A 171 -1.56 9.14 4.73
C TYR A 171 -2.67 8.84 5.74
N TYR A 172 -3.90 9.28 5.47
CA TYR A 172 -5.02 9.07 6.40
C TYR A 172 -5.50 7.62 6.38
N SER A 173 -5.65 7.02 7.56
CA SER A 173 -6.15 5.64 7.76
C SER A 173 -5.38 4.54 7.03
N ALA A 174 -4.14 4.80 6.61
CA ALA A 174 -3.38 3.86 5.80
C ALA A 174 -2.81 2.69 6.62
N MET A 175 -2.44 2.90 7.87
CA MET A 175 -1.95 1.86 8.78
C MET A 175 -2.95 1.63 9.91
N VAL A 176 -3.18 2.65 10.72
CA VAL A 176 -4.15 2.60 11.81
C VAL A 176 -5.38 3.41 11.42
N PRO A 177 -6.60 2.85 11.45
CA PRO A 177 -7.81 3.57 11.10
C PRO A 177 -7.98 4.87 11.90
N GLY A 178 -8.32 5.95 11.23
CA GLY A 178 -8.56 7.26 11.86
C GLY A 178 -7.30 8.07 12.18
N LEU A 179 -6.10 7.52 11.96
CA LEU A 179 -4.84 8.22 12.20
C LEU A 179 -4.12 8.56 10.87
N TRP A 180 -3.25 9.56 10.93
CA TRP A 180 -2.39 9.96 9.84
C TRP A 180 -1.03 9.27 9.96
N LEU A 181 -0.58 8.63 8.91
CA LEU A 181 0.70 7.94 8.84
C LEU A 181 1.73 8.81 8.14
N SER A 182 2.90 8.95 8.74
CA SER A 182 4.12 9.46 8.10
C SER A 182 5.14 8.33 7.99
N GLU A 183 5.78 8.21 6.82
CA GLU A 183 6.66 7.09 6.49
C GLU A 183 7.99 7.61 5.94
N GLY A 184 9.09 7.12 6.49
CA GLY A 184 10.45 7.35 6.00
C GLY A 184 11.09 6.03 5.57
N GLY A 185 11.69 6.02 4.37
CA GLY A 185 12.35 4.84 3.81
C GLY A 185 13.85 5.01 3.68
N GLN A 186 14.60 3.92 3.91
CA GLN A 186 16.04 3.80 3.67
C GLN A 186 16.28 2.61 2.75
N SER A 187 16.76 2.86 1.53
CA SER A 187 16.92 1.83 0.49
C SER A 187 17.99 0.79 0.83
N ALA A 188 18.99 1.14 1.61
CA ALA A 188 20.04 0.24 2.05
C ALA A 188 20.24 0.39 3.57
N ALA A 189 19.70 -0.53 4.34
CA ALA A 189 19.84 -0.60 5.79
C ALA A 189 20.67 -1.83 6.19
N GLY A 190 20.13 -3.02 6.20
CA GLY A 190 20.88 -4.25 6.40
C GLY A 190 21.99 -4.43 5.36
N ALA A 191 21.70 -4.16 4.10
CA ALA A 191 22.70 -4.21 3.05
C ALA A 191 23.88 -3.22 3.27
N ALA A 192 23.64 -2.06 3.88
CA ALA A 192 24.70 -1.13 4.25
C ALA A 192 25.56 -1.66 5.40
N ILE A 193 24.95 -2.35 6.37
CA ILE A 193 25.66 -3.02 7.45
C ILE A 193 26.55 -4.14 6.90
N ASP A 194 25.99 -4.99 6.04
CA ASP A 194 26.76 -6.07 5.38
C ASP A 194 27.97 -5.51 4.60
N GLN A 195 27.77 -4.39 3.91
CA GLN A 195 28.84 -3.72 3.18
C GLN A 195 29.92 -3.15 4.13
N LEU A 196 29.51 -2.58 5.26
CA LEU A 196 30.46 -2.10 6.29
C LEU A 196 31.25 -3.25 6.93
N LEU A 197 30.59 -4.37 7.21
CA LEU A 197 31.24 -5.58 7.70
C LEU A 197 32.26 -6.11 6.70
N ALA A 198 31.93 -6.12 5.41
CA ALA A 198 32.84 -6.57 4.34
C ALA A 198 34.09 -5.69 4.20
N PHE A 199 34.06 -4.43 4.64
CA PHE A 199 35.27 -3.58 4.68
C PHE A 199 36.17 -3.84 5.89
N HIS A 200 35.72 -4.59 6.90
CA HIS A 200 36.51 -4.86 8.07
C HIS A 200 37.64 -5.83 7.74
N PRO A 201 38.91 -5.59 8.23
CA PRO A 201 40.04 -6.46 7.90
C PRO A 201 39.88 -7.93 8.31
N ALA A 202 39.03 -8.22 9.31
CA ALA A 202 38.70 -9.57 9.76
C ALA A 202 37.42 -10.16 9.13
N ALA A 203 36.92 -9.59 8.05
CA ALA A 203 35.65 -10.06 7.43
C ALA A 203 35.74 -11.51 6.89
N GLU A 204 36.94 -11.95 6.52
CA GLU A 204 37.18 -13.33 6.03
C GLU A 204 37.28 -14.35 7.16
N GLU A 205 37.39 -13.90 8.43
CA GLU A 205 37.53 -14.76 9.63
C GLU A 205 36.18 -14.97 10.34
N ALA A 206 35.10 -14.25 9.93
CA ALA A 206 33.78 -14.25 10.55
C ALA A 206 32.77 -15.09 9.75
#